data_a3e80fb3c5553eba891006f30238266d
#
_entry.id   a3e80fb3c5553eba891006f30238266d
#
_cell.length_a   1.000
_cell.length_b   1.000
_cell.length_c   1.000
_cell.angle_alpha   90.00
_cell.angle_beta   90.00
_cell.angle_gamma   90.00
#
_symmetry.space_group_name_H-M   'P 1'
#
loop_
_entity.id
_entity.type
_entity.pdbx_description
1 polymer ?
#
loop_
_entity_poly.entity_id
_entity_poly.type
_entity_poly.pdbx_seq_one_letter_code
_entity_poly.pdbx_strand_id
1 'polypeptide(L)' 'MNTAKFRYIICKSFGHNTLDIKYNEGNRIITHFNMCIIDTDNNTFITLYNPNAGEITVKVEDIIELVPHKA' A
#
# COMPACT_ATOMS: atom_id res chain seq x y z
N MET A 1 -8.46 2.85 -5.70
CA MET A 1 -8.31 4.13 -4.93
C MET A 1 -7.89 5.23 -5.88
N ASN A 2 -8.44 6.43 -5.74
CA ASN A 2 -8.02 7.50 -6.62
C ASN A 2 -6.64 8.05 -6.21
N THR A 3 -5.98 8.70 -7.15
CA THR A 3 -4.61 9.19 -6.98
C THR A 3 -4.48 10.23 -5.86
N ALA A 4 -5.44 11.14 -5.74
CA ALA A 4 -5.38 12.18 -4.72
C ALA A 4 -5.43 11.61 -3.31
N LYS A 5 -6.32 10.65 -3.06
CA LYS A 5 -6.42 9.98 -1.77
C LYS A 5 -5.18 9.16 -1.48
N PHE A 6 -4.66 8.46 -2.48
CA PHE A 6 -3.43 7.69 -2.36
C PHE A 6 -2.26 8.57 -1.94
N ARG A 7 -2.05 9.67 -2.64
CA ARG A 7 -0.96 10.61 -2.33
C ARG A 7 -1.08 11.17 -0.92
N TYR A 8 -2.28 11.51 -0.50
CA TYR A 8 -2.52 12.03 0.83
C TYR A 8 -2.09 11.04 1.91
N ILE A 9 -2.48 9.78 1.77
CA ILE A 9 -2.14 8.74 2.73
C ILE A 9 -0.63 8.48 2.73
N ILE A 10 -0.02 8.38 1.55
CA ILE A 10 1.40 8.05 1.41
C ILE A 10 2.28 9.16 1.99
N CYS A 11 1.95 10.42 1.76
CA CYS A 11 2.71 11.54 2.31
C CYS A 11 2.78 11.50 3.83
N LYS A 12 1.75 10.98 4.48
CA LYS A 12 1.72 10.86 5.93
C LYS A 12 2.40 9.61 6.46
N SER A 13 2.57 8.60 5.61
CA SER A 13 3.03 7.27 6.03
C SER A 13 4.45 6.95 5.62
N PHE A 14 4.97 7.65 4.63
CA PHE A 14 6.25 7.30 3.99
C PHE A 14 7.42 7.48 4.95
N GLY A 15 8.24 6.46 5.05
CA GLY A 15 9.51 6.51 5.76
C GLY A 15 9.45 6.30 7.27
N HIS A 16 8.26 6.34 7.87
CA HIS A 16 8.16 6.29 9.33
C HIS A 16 7.23 5.22 9.86
N ASN A 17 6.32 4.72 9.05
CA ASN A 17 5.22 3.89 9.52
C ASN A 17 5.08 2.66 8.66
N THR A 18 4.42 1.66 9.22
CA THR A 18 3.88 0.56 8.42
C THR A 18 2.45 0.89 8.06
N LEU A 19 1.89 0.13 7.14
CA LEU A 19 0.49 0.25 6.81
C LEU A 19 -0.12 -1.11 6.47
N ASP A 20 -1.44 -1.19 6.58
CA ASP A 20 -2.19 -2.33 6.10
C ASP A 20 -2.73 -1.98 4.73
N ILE A 21 -2.73 -2.95 3.82
CA ILE A 21 -3.25 -2.77 2.48
C ILE A 21 -4.32 -3.81 2.17
N LYS A 22 -5.39 -3.36 1.55
CA LYS A 22 -6.44 -4.22 1.01
C LYS A 22 -6.60 -3.86 -0.45
N TYR A 23 -6.53 -4.85 -1.33
CA TYR A 23 -6.61 -4.61 -2.77
C TYR A 23 -7.27 -5.76 -3.51
N ASN A 24 -7.71 -5.46 -4.73
CA ASN A 24 -8.27 -6.46 -5.62
C ASN A 24 -7.16 -7.15 -6.42
N GLU A 25 -7.22 -8.49 -6.46
CA GLU A 25 -6.36 -9.27 -7.32
C GLU A 25 -7.26 -10.23 -8.12
N GLY A 26 -7.62 -9.80 -9.31
CA GLY A 26 -8.60 -10.53 -10.11
C GLY A 26 -9.94 -10.56 -9.40
N ASN A 27 -10.44 -11.75 -9.09
CA ASN A 27 -11.72 -11.92 -8.39
C ASN A 27 -11.58 -12.03 -6.89
N ARG A 28 -10.38 -11.76 -6.35
CA ARG A 28 -10.09 -11.94 -4.92
C ARG A 28 -9.72 -10.63 -4.28
N ILE A 29 -10.08 -10.50 -3.02
CA ILE A 29 -9.63 -9.38 -2.18
C ILE A 29 -8.52 -9.90 -1.28
N ILE A 30 -7.37 -9.25 -1.36
CA ILE A 30 -6.18 -9.63 -0.59
C ILE A 30 -5.91 -8.54 0.44
N THR A 31 -5.55 -8.96 1.65
CA THR A 31 -5.16 -8.04 2.73
C THR A 31 -3.80 -8.45 3.27
N HIS A 32 -2.91 -7.47 3.43
CA HIS A 32 -1.63 -7.65 4.11
C HIS A 32 -1.50 -6.61 5.21
N PHE A 33 -0.94 -7.02 6.34
CA PHE A 33 -0.80 -6.16 7.52
C PHE A 33 0.66 -5.78 7.76
N ASN A 34 0.87 -4.59 8.32
CA ASN A 34 2.19 -4.13 8.76
C ASN A 34 3.23 -4.15 7.65
N MET A 35 2.88 -3.62 6.50
CA MET A 35 3.76 -3.54 5.34
C MET A 35 4.58 -2.25 5.37
N CYS A 36 5.87 -2.36 5.04
CA CYS A 36 6.73 -1.19 4.86
C CYS A 36 6.67 -0.73 3.41
N ILE A 37 6.62 0.57 3.19
CA ILE A 37 6.63 1.13 1.84
C ILE A 37 8.07 1.14 1.32
N ILE A 38 8.30 0.52 0.17
CA ILE A 38 9.59 0.52 -0.50
C ILE A 38 9.64 1.58 -1.58
N ASP A 39 8.58 1.67 -2.39
CA ASP A 39 8.57 2.57 -3.55
C ASP A 39 7.14 2.91 -3.95
N THR A 40 7.00 4.10 -4.53
CA THR A 40 5.74 4.53 -5.15
C THR A 40 6.08 5.11 -6.51
N ASP A 41 5.79 4.37 -7.58
CA ASP A 41 6.14 4.79 -8.94
C ASP A 41 5.07 5.72 -9.51
N ASN A 42 5.36 7.02 -9.50
CA ASN A 42 4.49 8.06 -10.08
C ASN A 42 3.03 7.98 -9.64
N ASN A 43 2.78 7.45 -8.45
CA ASN A 43 1.43 7.22 -7.93
C ASN A 43 0.61 6.22 -8.77
N THR A 44 1.28 5.40 -9.57
CA THR A 44 0.65 4.35 -10.38
C THR A 44 0.72 2.99 -9.69
N PHE A 45 1.86 2.73 -9.04
CA PHE A 45 2.11 1.49 -8.32
C PHE A 45 2.63 1.81 -6.92
N ILE A 46 2.41 0.89 -6.01
CA ILE A 46 3.08 0.89 -4.71
C ILE A 46 3.77 -0.46 -4.52
N THR A 47 5.02 -0.42 -4.06
CA THR A 47 5.77 -1.61 -3.69
C THR A 47 5.95 -1.63 -2.19
N LEU A 48 5.60 -2.74 -1.58
CA LEU A 48 5.55 -2.92 -0.14
C LEU A 48 6.28 -4.19 0.24
N TYR A 49 6.73 -4.26 1.50
CA TYR A 49 7.45 -5.43 2.00
C TYR A 49 7.14 -5.67 3.47
N ASN A 50 7.04 -6.95 3.83
CA ASN A 50 7.25 -7.39 5.19
C ASN A 50 7.81 -8.82 5.17
N PRO A 51 8.39 -9.31 6.29
CA PRO A 51 9.00 -10.65 6.31
C PRO A 51 8.04 -11.80 6.01
N ASN A 52 6.77 -11.64 6.31
CA ASN A 52 5.79 -12.71 6.10
C ASN A 52 5.27 -12.76 4.66
N ALA A 53 5.00 -11.60 4.08
CA ALA A 53 4.43 -11.52 2.74
C ALA A 53 5.49 -11.41 1.65
N GLY A 54 6.71 -11.00 2.01
CA GLY A 54 7.73 -10.66 1.03
C GLY A 54 7.42 -9.33 0.35
N GLU A 55 7.99 -9.14 -0.82
CA GLU A 55 7.79 -7.91 -1.59
C GLU A 55 6.59 -8.06 -2.51
N ILE A 56 5.68 -7.10 -2.46
CA ILE A 56 4.52 -7.08 -3.35
C ILE A 56 4.44 -5.72 -4.05
N THR A 57 3.93 -5.73 -5.27
CA THR A 57 3.67 -4.51 -6.04
C THR A 57 2.21 -4.50 -6.44
N VAL A 58 1.51 -3.41 -6.13
CA VAL A 58 0.08 -3.28 -6.36
C VAL A 58 -0.20 -2.03 -7.15
N LYS A 59 -1.09 -2.11 -8.13
CA LYS A 59 -1.57 -0.93 -8.85
C LYS A 59 -2.45 -0.10 -7.93
N VAL A 60 -2.25 1.20 -7.93
CA VAL A 60 -3.04 2.11 -7.09
C VAL A 60 -4.53 1.99 -7.40
N GLU A 61 -4.90 1.79 -8.66
CA GLU A 61 -6.31 1.63 -9.05
C GLU A 61 -6.97 0.41 -8.42
N ASP A 62 -6.19 -0.61 -8.04
CA ASP A 62 -6.70 -1.84 -7.44
C ASP A 62 -6.79 -1.76 -5.92
N ILE A 63 -6.26 -0.70 -5.32
CA ILE A 63 -6.28 -0.55 -3.86
C ILE A 63 -7.67 -0.18 -3.39
N ILE A 64 -8.17 -0.94 -2.42
CA ILE A 64 -9.45 -0.67 -1.78
C ILE A 64 -9.25 0.22 -0.56
N GLU A 65 -8.23 -0.10 0.25
CA GLU A 65 -8.01 0.58 1.52
C GLU A 65 -6.53 0.57 1.91
N LEU A 66 -6.08 1.67 2.47
CA LEU A 66 -4.76 1.78 3.11
C LEU A 66 -4.98 2.33 4.50
N VAL A 67 -4.45 1.62 5.50
CA VAL A 67 -4.56 2.04 6.91
C VAL A 67 -3.15 2.21 7.47
N PRO A 68 -2.65 3.44 7.55
CA PRO A 68 -1.31 3.67 8.09
C PRO A 68 -1.27 3.50 9.60
N HIS A 69 -0.15 2.98 10.09
CA HIS A 69 0.12 2.81 11.51
C HIS A 69 1.34 3.64 11.89
N LYS A 70 1.24 4.35 12.97
CA LYS A 70 2.39 5.09 13.51
C LYS A 70 3.36 4.11 14.16
N ALA A 71 4.64 4.37 13.94
CA ALA A 71 5.69 3.59 14.56
C ALA A 71 5.67 3.73 16.09
#